data_5d063bf3683905fbb134831cd387a6ca
#
_entry.id   5d063bf3683905fbb134831cd387a6ca
#
_cell.length_a   1.000
_cell.length_b   1.000
_cell.length_c   1.000
_cell.angle_alpha   90.00
_cell.angle_beta   90.00
_cell.angle_gamma   90.00
#
_symmetry.space_group_name_H-M   'P 1'
#
loop_
_entity.id
_entity.type
_entity.pdbx_description
1 polymer ?
#
loop_
_entity_poly.entity_id
_entity_poly.type
_entity_poly.pdbx_seq_one_letter_code
_entity_poly.pdbx_strand_id
1 'polypeptide(L)'
;APEEAVDFLNFVSEKEWQEKCAEAFGTIPANKEAQDVVTNEALKQVLTVYNDASSVSMWLDTVFGQNIGNALNEGVVNMMAGQGSAQDIVKGVETAAAKG
;
A
#
# COMPACT_ATOMS: atom_id res chain seq x y z
N ALA A 1 -12.51 -12.85 -22.32
CA ALA A 1 -12.87 -11.61 -23.00
C ALA A 1 -11.88 -10.50 -22.62
N PRO A 2 -10.77 -10.36 -23.39
CA PRO A 2 -9.74 -9.37 -23.03
C PRO A 2 -10.22 -7.92 -23.22
N GLU A 3 -11.11 -7.66 -24.16
CA GLU A 3 -11.63 -6.31 -24.43
C GLU A 3 -12.49 -5.82 -23.25
N GLU A 4 -13.42 -6.64 -22.79
CA GLU A 4 -14.28 -6.32 -21.66
C GLU A 4 -13.50 -6.18 -20.34
N ALA A 5 -12.38 -6.90 -20.20
CA ALA A 5 -11.49 -6.72 -19.06
C ALA A 5 -10.79 -5.35 -19.10
N VAL A 6 -10.37 -4.90 -20.29
CA VAL A 6 -9.79 -3.55 -20.47
C VAL A 6 -10.84 -2.48 -20.23
N ASP A 7 -12.06 -2.66 -20.74
CA ASP A 7 -13.17 -1.73 -20.52
C ASP A 7 -13.50 -1.59 -19.02
N PHE A 8 -13.51 -2.72 -18.30
CA PHE A 8 -13.70 -2.70 -16.85
C PHE A 8 -12.57 -1.94 -16.13
N LEU A 9 -11.30 -2.17 -16.50
CA LEU A 9 -10.16 -1.45 -15.93
C LEU A 9 -10.22 0.05 -16.23
N ASN A 10 -10.61 0.42 -17.44
CA ASN A 10 -10.82 1.83 -17.79
C ASN A 10 -11.92 2.44 -16.93
N PHE A 11 -13.06 1.79 -16.83
CA PHE A 11 -14.20 2.21 -16.02
C PHE A 11 -13.83 2.45 -14.55
N VAL A 12 -13.15 1.50 -13.88
CA VAL A 12 -12.76 1.66 -12.48
C VAL A 12 -11.64 2.67 -12.27
N SER A 13 -10.96 3.08 -13.34
CA SER A 13 -9.89 4.09 -13.32
C SER A 13 -10.41 5.51 -13.58
N GLU A 14 -11.67 5.67 -13.98
CA GLU A 14 -12.27 6.98 -14.19
C GLU A 14 -12.33 7.78 -12.88
N LYS A 15 -12.22 9.09 -13.00
CA LYS A 15 -12.22 10.03 -11.87
C LYS A 15 -13.39 9.79 -10.92
N GLU A 16 -14.60 9.74 -11.45
CA GLU A 16 -15.84 9.58 -10.66
C GLU A 16 -15.84 8.33 -9.78
N TRP A 17 -15.40 7.19 -10.34
CA TRP A 17 -15.36 5.93 -9.59
C TRP A 17 -14.23 5.90 -8.58
N GLN A 18 -13.08 6.48 -8.92
CA GLN A 18 -11.96 6.61 -7.99
C GLN A 18 -12.31 7.53 -6.80
N GLU A 19 -13.04 8.61 -7.03
CA GLU A 19 -13.57 9.48 -5.97
C GLU A 19 -14.52 8.72 -5.04
N LYS A 20 -15.53 8.03 -5.60
CA LYS A 20 -16.48 7.23 -4.83
C LYS A 20 -15.80 6.15 -3.99
N CYS A 21 -14.81 5.45 -4.56
CA CYS A 21 -14.04 4.44 -3.84
C CYS A 21 -13.22 5.05 -2.71
N ALA A 22 -12.55 6.18 -2.96
CA ALA A 22 -11.76 6.87 -1.95
C ALA A 22 -12.62 7.34 -0.77
N GLU A 23 -13.78 7.90 -1.04
CA GLU A 23 -14.74 8.32 0.00
C GLU A 23 -15.30 7.14 0.80
N ALA A 24 -15.67 6.04 0.11
CA ALA A 24 -16.28 4.88 0.75
C ALA A 24 -15.29 4.09 1.62
N PHE A 25 -14.04 3.97 1.19
CA PHE A 25 -13.03 3.11 1.82
C PHE A 25 -11.91 3.87 2.54
N GLY A 26 -11.87 5.19 2.45
CA GLY A 26 -10.82 6.01 3.06
C GLY A 26 -9.44 5.71 2.45
N THR A 27 -9.37 5.54 1.13
CA THR A 27 -8.13 5.20 0.41
C THR A 27 -7.63 6.36 -0.44
N ILE A 28 -6.40 6.26 -0.91
CA ILE A 28 -5.82 7.22 -1.87
C ILE A 28 -6.18 6.75 -3.28
N PRO A 29 -6.84 7.61 -4.11
CA PRO A 29 -7.11 7.29 -5.50
C PRO A 29 -5.83 7.15 -6.33
N ALA A 30 -5.79 6.16 -7.23
CA ALA A 30 -4.71 6.03 -8.20
C ALA A 30 -4.80 7.12 -9.29
N ASN A 31 -6.02 7.53 -9.65
CA ASN A 31 -6.24 8.64 -10.57
C ASN A 31 -5.92 9.97 -9.88
N LYS A 32 -4.94 10.71 -10.41
CA LYS A 32 -4.49 11.99 -9.84
C LYS A 32 -5.59 13.05 -9.80
N GLU A 33 -6.49 13.05 -10.77
CA GLU A 33 -7.60 14.00 -10.83
C GLU A 33 -8.66 13.76 -9.75
N ALA A 34 -8.66 12.56 -9.14
CA ALA A 34 -9.56 12.19 -8.05
C ALA A 34 -8.96 12.44 -6.65
N GLN A 35 -7.72 12.91 -6.54
CA GLN A 35 -7.02 13.03 -5.25
C GLN A 35 -7.56 14.15 -4.35
N ASP A 36 -8.28 15.10 -4.92
CA ASP A 36 -8.86 16.23 -4.17
C ASP A 36 -9.91 15.80 -3.12
N VAL A 37 -10.51 14.61 -3.26
CA VAL A 37 -11.47 14.08 -2.28
C VAL A 37 -10.81 13.53 -1.01
N VAL A 38 -9.49 13.42 -0.98
CA VAL A 38 -8.75 12.97 0.21
C VAL A 38 -8.77 14.07 1.26
N THR A 39 -9.63 13.92 2.27
CA THR A 39 -9.78 14.92 3.35
C THR A 39 -9.02 14.57 4.61
N ASN A 40 -8.66 13.31 4.82
CA ASN A 40 -7.90 12.85 5.98
C ASN A 40 -6.46 13.40 5.95
N GLU A 41 -6.05 14.11 7.01
CA GLU A 41 -4.75 14.78 7.08
C GLU A 41 -3.56 13.82 7.01
N ALA A 42 -3.65 12.62 7.59
CA ALA A 42 -2.59 11.62 7.51
C ALA A 42 -2.43 11.11 6.07
N LEU A 43 -3.55 10.87 5.36
CA LEU A 43 -3.53 10.46 3.96
C LEU A 43 -3.02 11.57 3.04
N LYS A 44 -3.31 12.84 3.32
CA LYS A 44 -2.75 13.98 2.58
C LYS A 44 -1.23 14.05 2.71
N GLN A 45 -0.69 13.79 3.90
CA GLN A 45 0.76 13.73 4.09
C GLN A 45 1.40 12.60 3.27
N VAL A 46 0.79 11.40 3.28
CA VAL A 46 1.24 10.27 2.46
C VAL A 46 1.17 10.63 0.97
N LEU A 47 0.08 11.25 0.53
CA LEU A 47 -0.12 11.69 -0.85
C LEU A 47 0.92 12.71 -1.30
N THR A 48 1.28 13.66 -0.44
CA THR A 48 2.35 14.63 -0.70
C THR A 48 3.68 13.90 -0.92
N VAL A 49 4.07 13.01 -0.01
CA VAL A 49 5.30 12.22 -0.13
C VAL A 49 5.30 11.39 -1.42
N TYR A 50 4.18 10.75 -1.74
CA TYR A 50 4.03 9.95 -2.95
C TYR A 50 4.17 10.78 -4.24
N ASN A 51 3.53 11.94 -4.29
CA ASN A 51 3.57 12.82 -5.47
C ASN A 51 4.94 13.48 -5.68
N ASP A 52 5.68 13.73 -4.60
CA ASP A 52 7.03 14.32 -4.63
C ASP A 52 8.14 13.26 -4.84
N ALA A 53 7.80 11.97 -4.76
CA ALA A 53 8.78 10.89 -4.89
C ALA A 53 9.35 10.83 -6.31
N SER A 54 10.67 10.78 -6.41
CA SER A 54 11.38 10.59 -7.70
C SER A 54 11.33 9.14 -8.18
N SER A 55 11.09 8.19 -7.28
CA SER A 55 10.92 6.76 -7.58
C SER A 55 10.05 6.10 -6.53
N VAL A 56 9.32 5.07 -6.91
CA VAL A 56 8.47 4.25 -6.03
C VAL A 56 8.86 2.80 -6.22
N SER A 57 9.15 2.13 -5.11
CA SER A 57 9.43 0.69 -5.10
C SER A 57 8.17 -0.08 -4.70
N MET A 58 8.03 -1.29 -5.23
CA MET A 58 7.00 -2.22 -4.75
C MET A 58 7.22 -2.54 -3.27
N TRP A 59 6.16 -2.89 -2.59
CA TRP A 59 6.18 -3.19 -1.16
C TRP A 59 6.97 -4.47 -0.89
N LEU A 60 7.76 -4.43 0.17
CA LEU A 60 8.69 -5.49 0.53
C LEU A 60 7.96 -6.82 0.77
N ASP A 61 6.79 -6.78 1.39
CA ASP A 61 5.95 -7.96 1.64
C ASP A 61 5.42 -8.63 0.35
N THR A 62 5.37 -7.88 -0.75
CA THR A 62 4.93 -8.40 -2.06
C THR A 62 6.11 -8.88 -2.90
N VAL A 63 7.23 -8.14 -2.91
CA VAL A 63 8.36 -8.39 -3.82
C VAL A 63 9.20 -9.58 -3.40
N PHE A 64 9.42 -9.78 -2.10
CA PHE A 64 10.35 -10.78 -1.59
C PHE A 64 9.69 -12.10 -1.18
N GLY A 65 8.43 -12.28 -1.52
CA GLY A 65 7.69 -13.52 -1.27
C GLY A 65 7.04 -13.59 0.11
N GLN A 66 6.16 -14.57 0.25
CA GLN A 66 5.23 -14.68 1.38
C GLN A 66 5.91 -14.84 2.73
N ASN A 67 7.03 -15.58 2.81
CA ASN A 67 7.72 -15.80 4.08
C ASN A 67 8.27 -14.49 4.67
N ILE A 68 8.89 -13.68 3.81
CA ILE A 68 9.45 -12.37 4.20
C ILE A 68 8.30 -11.39 4.49
N GLY A 69 7.27 -11.39 3.64
CA GLY A 69 6.09 -10.56 3.84
C GLY A 69 5.38 -10.84 5.16
N ASN A 70 5.16 -12.11 5.49
CA ASN A 70 4.56 -12.50 6.76
C ASN A 70 5.41 -12.04 7.96
N ALA A 71 6.72 -12.27 7.92
CA ALA A 71 7.63 -11.86 9.00
C ALA A 71 7.61 -10.34 9.23
N LEU A 72 7.54 -9.54 8.14
CA LEU A 72 7.40 -8.08 8.23
C LEU A 72 6.05 -7.70 8.85
N ASN A 73 4.96 -8.22 8.34
CA ASN A 73 3.61 -7.85 8.76
C ASN A 73 3.34 -8.27 10.21
N GLU A 74 3.71 -9.49 10.60
CA GLU A 74 3.63 -9.96 12.00
C GLU A 74 4.48 -9.10 12.94
N GLY A 75 5.70 -8.78 12.53
CA GLY A 75 6.59 -7.93 13.32
C GLY A 75 6.02 -6.53 13.53
N VAL A 76 5.44 -5.91 12.50
CA VAL A 76 4.78 -4.59 12.60
C VAL A 76 3.56 -4.67 13.53
N VAL A 77 2.71 -5.68 13.40
CA VAL A 77 1.54 -5.87 14.28
C VAL A 77 1.98 -6.04 15.73
N ASN A 78 2.99 -6.85 16.00
CA ASN A 78 3.53 -7.05 17.35
C ASN A 78 4.10 -5.74 17.93
N MET A 79 4.84 -4.98 17.15
CA MET A 79 5.36 -3.68 17.57
C MET A 79 4.22 -2.69 17.88
N MET A 80 3.19 -2.62 17.08
CA MET A 80 2.00 -1.79 17.34
C MET A 80 1.23 -2.21 18.60
N ALA A 81 1.27 -3.50 18.93
CA ALA A 81 0.71 -4.07 20.17
C ALA A 81 1.63 -3.88 21.39
N GLY A 82 2.79 -3.26 21.24
CA GLY A 82 3.77 -3.08 22.33
C GLY A 82 4.54 -4.37 22.68
N GLN A 83 4.53 -5.37 21.79
CA GLN A 83 5.14 -6.69 22.02
C GLN A 83 6.45 -6.91 21.25
N GLY A 84 7.04 -5.87 20.70
CA GLY A 84 8.28 -5.98 19.94
C GLY A 84 8.87 -4.61 19.61
N SER A 85 10.05 -4.63 19.01
CA SER A 85 10.81 -3.47 18.58
C SER A 85 11.07 -3.50 17.07
N ALA A 86 11.50 -2.36 16.50
CA ALA A 86 11.94 -2.30 15.10
C ALA A 86 13.09 -3.28 14.81
N GLN A 87 13.99 -3.50 15.79
CA GLN A 87 15.09 -4.47 15.67
C GLN A 87 14.55 -5.90 15.57
N ASP A 88 13.49 -6.23 16.28
CA ASP A 88 12.88 -7.57 16.21
C ASP A 88 12.24 -7.81 14.84
N ILE A 89 11.66 -6.77 14.23
CA ILE A 89 11.12 -6.83 12.84
C ILE A 89 12.26 -7.15 11.87
N VAL A 90 13.35 -6.37 11.89
CA VAL A 90 14.50 -6.57 11.00
C VAL A 90 15.05 -7.99 11.15
N LYS A 91 15.29 -8.45 12.37
CA LYS A 91 15.79 -9.80 12.67
C LYS A 91 14.84 -10.90 12.20
N GLY A 92 13.54 -10.70 12.34
CA GLY A 92 12.52 -11.63 11.84
C GLY A 92 12.56 -11.74 10.32
N VAL A 93 12.64 -10.61 9.62
CA VAL A 93 12.74 -10.54 8.17
C VAL A 93 14.03 -11.18 7.66
N GLU A 94 15.19 -10.89 8.27
CA GLU A 94 16.46 -11.52 7.92
C GLU A 94 16.42 -13.05 8.14
N THR A 95 15.81 -13.50 9.22
CA THR A 95 15.64 -14.93 9.51
C THR A 95 14.74 -15.62 8.48
N ALA A 96 13.68 -14.95 8.03
CA ALA A 96 12.80 -15.46 7.01
C ALA A 96 13.51 -15.53 5.64
N ALA A 97 14.28 -14.49 5.29
CA ALA A 97 15.06 -14.44 4.06
C ALA A 97 16.14 -15.53 3.99
N ALA A 98 16.76 -15.87 5.12
CA ALA A 98 17.77 -16.94 5.19
C ALA A 98 17.20 -18.36 5.01
N LYS A 99 15.89 -18.53 5.16
CA LYS A 99 15.22 -19.83 4.99
C LYS A 99 14.72 -20.08 3.57
N GLY A 100 14.76 -19.09 2.69
CA GLY A 100 14.36 -19.16 1.28
C GLY A 100 12.88 -18.93 1.10
#